data_51ed4529409c95af07a792e2e169ce20
#
_entry.id   51ed4529409c95af07a792e2e169ce20
#
_cell.length_a   1.000
_cell.length_b   1.000
_cell.length_c   1.000
_cell.angle_alpha   90.00
_cell.angle_beta   90.00
_cell.angle_gamma   90.00
#
_symmetry.space_group_name_H-M   'P 1'
#
loop_
_entity.id
_entity.type
_entity.pdbx_description
1 polymer ?
#
loop_
_entity_poly.entity_id
_entity_poly.type
_entity_poly.pdbx_seq_one_letter_code
_entity_poly.pdbx_strand_id
1 'polypeptide(L)'
;MISVIPTHNKNFRAFGWVQDPSNFRSLCDVVAIFDSNSQTHKNLIRIIIPKIIEKRDGRDKLIKTLQSTPLKIKYAELVGTSFTPRSMSRCNGIIQATVKGQGRDFIGDWPADNYVRWAHCFGLIKYNYTDDTFEITDKGLELATARETGEDLSNKEKELLVNAILAYPPAIRILTLLSETEDTHLTKFEIGQRLGFIGEDGFTSMPQKIFIRSLVNTEPKERKSMKADWEGSSDKYARMIASWLEKLGLVKKIPKMITVSTAGKEYKETIGQAYVITANGITALRQAEGRSRHKRIAKNVCWEMFSTKGRDREYLRTRRAFVLKYLSENRKDVSALDITNYLKTVNLIENEKTVSDDIKGLQNIGINITEKNNKFKLDDMINDFIIPLPQSLAQSDLAGTKEEVREKLLNLSHEYLALIDLAYDSKQNRLFEMKTLDLLTEECNYQGLHLGGSRKPDGIIYTSENKCKYGVIIDTKAYSKGYNLPISQADEMERYIGENQTRNEKVNPNKWWDNFGVDINEFYFMFVSGHFVGNFKAQIERISRNKSVNGVALAVTNLILLAEAYKAGRFTHETIKNEIFNNSEFILD
;
A
#
# COMPACT_ATOMS: atom_id res chain seq x y z
N MET A 1 11.51 18.69 18.46
CA MET A 1 12.68 17.75 18.56
C MET A 1 12.16 16.31 18.46
N ILE A 2 12.86 15.46 17.71
CA ILE A 2 12.52 14.04 17.65
C ILE A 2 13.12 13.34 18.86
N SER A 3 12.26 12.86 19.76
CA SER A 3 12.65 12.21 21.01
C SER A 3 12.50 10.70 20.92
N VAL A 4 13.34 9.97 21.66
CA VAL A 4 13.32 8.52 21.75
C VAL A 4 12.88 8.14 23.16
N ILE A 5 11.87 7.29 23.27
CA ILE A 5 11.42 6.77 24.57
C ILE A 5 11.38 5.24 24.54
N PRO A 6 11.88 4.56 25.56
CA PRO A 6 11.64 3.14 25.73
C PRO A 6 10.15 2.88 25.93
N THR A 7 9.63 1.82 25.31
CA THR A 7 8.24 1.43 25.52
C THR A 7 8.11 -0.06 25.82
N HIS A 8 7.22 -0.38 26.75
CA HIS A 8 6.84 -1.74 27.08
C HIS A 8 5.51 -2.15 26.46
N ASN A 9 4.84 -1.20 25.78
CA ASN A 9 3.57 -1.47 25.12
C ASN A 9 3.80 -2.27 23.83
N LYS A 10 3.38 -3.54 23.83
CA LYS A 10 3.49 -4.45 22.68
C LYS A 10 2.42 -4.20 21.60
N ASN A 11 1.44 -3.35 21.87
CA ASN A 11 0.29 -3.12 20.99
C ASN A 11 0.42 -1.83 20.20
N PHE A 12 1.50 -1.69 19.41
CA PHE A 12 1.62 -0.56 18.49
C PHE A 12 0.50 -0.59 17.44
N ARG A 13 -0.15 0.53 17.27
CA ARG A 13 -1.27 0.71 16.35
C ARG A 13 -0.75 1.26 15.01
N ALA A 14 -1.43 0.92 13.93
CA ALA A 14 -1.07 1.40 12.59
C ALA A 14 -1.79 2.71 12.27
N PHE A 15 -1.36 3.83 12.83
CA PHE A 15 -2.05 5.12 12.73
C PHE A 15 -1.62 5.99 11.54
N GLY A 16 -0.50 5.70 10.90
CA GLY A 16 0.11 6.63 9.93
C GLY A 16 -0.61 6.75 8.59
N TRP A 17 -1.49 5.80 8.25
CA TRP A 17 -2.15 5.74 6.94
C TRP A 17 -3.63 5.43 7.08
N VAL A 18 -4.45 6.14 6.29
CA VAL A 18 -5.92 6.06 6.35
C VAL A 18 -6.49 5.57 5.03
N GLN A 19 -7.37 4.58 5.08
CA GLN A 19 -8.01 3.97 3.91
C GLN A 19 -9.46 4.41 3.70
N ASP A 20 -10.11 4.91 4.75
CA ASP A 20 -11.48 5.39 4.87
C ASP A 20 -11.56 6.07 6.25
N PRO A 21 -12.29 7.11 6.52
CA PRO A 21 -13.35 7.78 5.79
C PRO A 21 -12.91 9.09 5.11
N SER A 22 -13.89 9.78 4.49
CA SER A 22 -13.67 11.07 3.83
C SER A 22 -14.67 12.17 4.24
N ASN A 23 -15.38 12.00 5.35
CA ASN A 23 -16.34 13.00 5.85
C ASN A 23 -15.67 13.93 6.87
N PHE A 24 -15.32 15.14 6.43
CA PHE A 24 -14.67 16.15 7.29
C PHE A 24 -15.57 16.63 8.43
N ARG A 25 -16.90 16.68 8.24
CA ARG A 25 -17.82 17.05 9.32
C ARG A 25 -17.71 16.07 10.48
N SER A 26 -17.73 14.77 10.17
CA SER A 26 -17.53 13.73 11.17
C SER A 26 -16.14 13.78 11.81
N LEU A 27 -15.10 14.18 11.06
CA LEU A 27 -13.76 14.38 11.63
C LEU A 27 -13.77 15.53 12.66
N CYS A 28 -14.43 16.66 12.36
CA CYS A 28 -14.58 17.76 13.31
C CYS A 28 -15.33 17.32 14.58
N ASP A 29 -16.39 16.51 14.42
CA ASP A 29 -17.12 15.95 15.56
C ASP A 29 -16.26 15.00 16.41
N VAL A 30 -15.43 14.17 15.76
CA VAL A 30 -14.47 13.29 16.45
C VAL A 30 -13.43 14.08 17.24
N VAL A 31 -12.90 15.16 16.68
CA VAL A 31 -11.95 16.03 17.40
C VAL A 31 -12.64 16.76 18.56
N ALA A 32 -13.88 17.20 18.37
CA ALA A 32 -14.67 17.87 19.41
C ALA A 32 -15.03 16.98 20.60
N ILE A 33 -14.90 15.65 20.50
CA ILE A 33 -14.99 14.73 21.66
C ILE A 33 -14.03 15.15 22.78
N PHE A 34 -12.84 15.60 22.41
CA PHE A 34 -11.74 15.91 23.33
C PHE A 34 -11.79 17.31 23.93
N ASP A 35 -12.77 18.12 23.56
CA ASP A 35 -13.02 19.44 24.18
C ASP A 35 -14.27 19.36 25.06
N SER A 36 -14.07 19.36 26.38
CA SER A 36 -15.16 19.31 27.38
C SER A 36 -16.16 20.48 27.28
N ASN A 37 -15.76 21.56 26.65
CA ASN A 37 -16.64 22.74 26.45
C ASN A 37 -17.47 22.60 25.16
N SER A 38 -17.12 21.74 24.26
CA SER A 38 -17.82 21.55 22.98
C SER A 38 -19.25 21.00 23.17
N GLN A 39 -20.15 21.37 22.25
CA GLN A 39 -21.52 20.86 22.27
C GLN A 39 -21.54 19.34 21.96
N THR A 40 -20.63 18.85 21.11
CA THR A 40 -20.48 17.43 20.80
C THR A 40 -20.16 16.62 22.05
N HIS A 41 -19.18 17.06 22.85
CA HIS A 41 -18.81 16.39 24.11
C HIS A 41 -19.98 16.35 25.11
N LYS A 42 -20.66 17.49 25.31
CA LYS A 42 -21.82 17.57 26.19
C LYS A 42 -22.98 16.68 25.75
N ASN A 43 -23.26 16.64 24.44
CA ASN A 43 -24.29 15.78 23.87
C ASN A 43 -23.94 14.30 24.00
N LEU A 44 -22.66 13.92 23.85
CA LEU A 44 -22.21 12.55 24.07
C LEU A 44 -22.56 12.06 25.46
N ILE A 45 -22.23 12.83 26.51
CA ILE A 45 -22.47 12.45 27.89
C ILE A 45 -23.97 12.40 28.20
N ARG A 46 -24.73 13.41 27.77
CA ARG A 46 -26.13 13.60 28.21
C ARG A 46 -27.15 12.83 27.40
N ILE A 47 -26.88 12.61 26.09
CA ILE A 47 -27.89 12.13 25.15
C ILE A 47 -27.42 10.88 24.41
N ILE A 48 -26.25 10.94 23.76
CA ILE A 48 -25.86 9.95 22.75
C ILE A 48 -25.45 8.64 23.40
N ILE A 49 -24.49 8.66 24.32
CA ILE A 49 -24.02 7.47 25.02
C ILE A 49 -25.16 6.80 25.82
N PRO A 50 -25.99 7.54 26.60
CA PRO A 50 -27.14 6.93 27.27
C PRO A 50 -28.14 6.25 26.33
N LYS A 51 -28.34 6.79 25.11
CA LYS A 51 -29.27 6.25 24.13
C LYS A 51 -28.70 5.03 23.36
N ILE A 52 -27.42 5.08 22.96
CA ILE A 52 -26.85 4.13 22.00
C ILE A 52 -26.18 2.95 22.69
N ILE A 53 -25.54 3.16 23.85
CA ILE A 53 -24.80 2.11 24.55
C ILE A 53 -25.71 1.37 25.53
N GLU A 54 -26.09 0.15 25.14
CA GLU A 54 -27.08 -0.66 25.88
C GLU A 54 -26.58 -1.12 27.26
N LYS A 55 -25.30 -1.56 27.33
CA LYS A 55 -24.74 -2.10 28.57
C LYS A 55 -24.41 -0.97 29.56
N ARG A 56 -25.06 -1.02 30.75
CA ARG A 56 -24.91 -0.01 31.81
C ARG A 56 -23.45 0.21 32.22
N ASP A 57 -22.73 -0.85 32.53
CA ASP A 57 -21.32 -0.75 33.00
C ASP A 57 -20.40 -0.11 31.92
N GLY A 58 -20.61 -0.47 30.65
CA GLY A 58 -19.88 0.14 29.52
C GLY A 58 -20.21 1.62 29.37
N ARG A 59 -21.49 1.98 29.47
CA ARG A 59 -21.98 3.35 29.40
C ARG A 59 -21.41 4.22 30.53
N ASP A 60 -21.53 3.77 31.77
CA ASP A 60 -21.08 4.48 32.96
C ASP A 60 -19.55 4.68 32.93
N LYS A 61 -18.81 3.66 32.46
CA LYS A 61 -17.36 3.75 32.24
C LYS A 61 -17.00 4.83 31.24
N LEU A 62 -17.61 4.87 30.05
CA LEU A 62 -17.31 5.85 29.02
C LEU A 62 -17.69 7.28 29.44
N ILE A 63 -18.80 7.45 30.15
CA ILE A 63 -19.19 8.74 30.72
C ILE A 63 -18.16 9.22 31.75
N LYS A 64 -17.70 8.33 32.63
CA LYS A 64 -16.65 8.64 33.62
C LYS A 64 -15.33 9.05 32.92
N THR A 65 -14.96 8.36 31.86
CA THR A 65 -13.76 8.72 31.06
C THR A 65 -13.90 10.12 30.47
N LEU A 66 -15.04 10.44 29.85
CA LEU A 66 -15.28 11.77 29.28
C LEU A 66 -15.30 12.89 30.33
N GLN A 67 -15.65 12.59 31.58
CA GLN A 67 -15.64 13.55 32.70
C GLN A 67 -14.30 13.68 33.40
N SER A 68 -13.28 12.93 32.98
CA SER A 68 -11.95 12.97 33.62
C SER A 68 -11.18 14.25 33.29
N THR A 69 -10.35 14.69 34.24
CA THR A 69 -9.44 15.83 34.07
C THR A 69 -8.04 15.43 34.52
N PRO A 70 -7.02 15.47 33.67
CA PRO A 70 -7.06 15.81 32.26
C PRO A 70 -7.82 14.76 31.42
N LEU A 71 -8.40 15.19 30.29
CA LEU A 71 -9.14 14.30 29.41
C LEU A 71 -8.16 13.49 28.56
N LYS A 72 -7.94 12.23 28.97
CA LYS A 72 -7.13 11.24 28.26
C LYS A 72 -7.99 10.01 28.00
N ILE A 73 -8.15 9.66 26.74
CA ILE A 73 -9.06 8.58 26.33
C ILE A 73 -8.25 7.43 25.75
N LYS A 74 -8.44 6.22 26.28
CA LYS A 74 -7.79 5.02 25.78
C LYS A 74 -8.28 4.67 24.37
N TYR A 75 -7.41 4.09 23.57
CA TYR A 75 -7.76 3.64 22.22
C TYR A 75 -9.01 2.72 22.23
N ALA A 76 -9.06 1.74 23.12
CA ALA A 76 -10.19 0.82 23.22
C ALA A 76 -11.52 1.52 23.59
N GLU A 77 -11.48 2.63 24.31
CA GLU A 77 -12.65 3.44 24.66
C GLU A 77 -13.09 4.34 23.51
N LEU A 78 -12.15 4.81 22.70
CA LEU A 78 -12.46 5.58 21.49
C LEU A 78 -13.10 4.71 20.40
N VAL A 79 -12.44 3.61 20.05
CA VAL A 79 -12.77 2.80 18.88
C VAL A 79 -13.82 1.73 19.22
N GLY A 80 -13.89 1.34 20.49
CA GLY A 80 -14.63 0.17 20.93
C GLY A 80 -13.84 -1.12 20.75
N THR A 81 -14.37 -2.20 21.30
CA THR A 81 -13.84 -3.54 21.16
C THR A 81 -14.78 -4.35 20.29
N SER A 82 -14.51 -4.43 19.01
CA SER A 82 -15.16 -5.39 18.16
C SER A 82 -14.46 -6.73 18.29
N PHE A 83 -15.23 -7.74 18.52
CA PHE A 83 -14.73 -9.08 18.72
C PHE A 83 -14.75 -9.90 17.43
N THR A 84 -15.48 -9.44 16.43
CA THR A 84 -15.47 -10.05 15.09
C THR A 84 -15.69 -8.99 14.02
N PRO A 85 -15.04 -9.10 12.85
CA PRO A 85 -15.23 -8.17 11.73
C PRO A 85 -16.68 -8.04 11.23
N ARG A 86 -17.58 -8.89 11.71
CA ARG A 86 -19.00 -8.95 11.32
C ARG A 86 -19.99 -8.54 12.41
N SER A 87 -19.55 -8.37 13.65
CA SER A 87 -20.48 -7.94 14.71
C SER A 87 -20.62 -6.41 14.73
N MET A 88 -21.13 -5.88 13.65
CA MET A 88 -21.53 -4.46 13.60
C MET A 88 -22.82 -4.17 14.39
N SER A 89 -23.26 -5.07 15.25
CA SER A 89 -24.55 -4.99 15.95
C SER A 89 -24.48 -4.23 17.28
N ARG A 90 -23.28 -3.90 17.77
CA ARG A 90 -23.12 -3.27 19.10
C ARG A 90 -22.19 -2.07 19.04
N CYS A 91 -22.60 -1.00 19.68
CA CYS A 91 -21.78 0.17 19.93
C CYS A 91 -21.21 0.10 21.35
N ASN A 92 -19.88 0.18 21.48
CA ASN A 92 -19.19 0.22 22.78
C ASN A 92 -17.97 1.15 22.77
N GLY A 93 -17.86 2.01 21.76
CA GLY A 93 -16.81 3.02 21.61
C GLY A 93 -17.37 4.43 21.44
N ILE A 94 -16.61 5.42 21.91
CA ILE A 94 -17.03 6.83 21.90
C ILE A 94 -17.16 7.35 20.45
N ILE A 95 -16.17 7.09 19.60
CA ILE A 95 -16.23 7.50 18.18
C ILE A 95 -17.31 6.74 17.43
N GLN A 96 -17.53 5.46 17.77
CA GLN A 96 -18.64 4.71 17.18
C GLN A 96 -19.97 5.44 17.44
N ALA A 97 -20.20 5.87 18.68
CA ALA A 97 -21.42 6.57 19.06
C ALA A 97 -21.53 7.99 18.48
N THR A 98 -20.38 8.67 18.24
CA THR A 98 -20.34 10.04 17.73
C THR A 98 -20.73 10.13 16.26
N VAL A 99 -20.34 9.15 15.45
CA VAL A 99 -20.50 9.21 14.01
C VAL A 99 -21.66 8.33 13.55
N LYS A 100 -22.61 8.91 12.82
CA LYS A 100 -23.73 8.16 12.24
C LYS A 100 -23.27 7.26 11.09
N GLY A 101 -23.73 6.02 11.09
CA GLY A 101 -23.53 5.06 10.01
C GLY A 101 -24.62 5.14 8.94
N GLN A 102 -24.41 4.42 7.85
CA GLN A 102 -25.44 4.24 6.83
C GLN A 102 -26.56 3.33 7.41
N GLY A 103 -27.74 3.90 7.62
CA GLY A 103 -28.91 3.17 8.13
C GLY A 103 -28.88 2.82 9.63
N ARG A 104 -28.00 3.44 10.44
CA ARG A 104 -27.96 3.28 11.90
C ARG A 104 -27.35 4.50 12.59
N ASP A 105 -27.62 4.60 13.90
CA ASP A 105 -27.17 5.73 14.73
C ASP A 105 -25.66 5.72 15.07
N PHE A 106 -24.90 4.70 14.65
CA PHE A 106 -23.48 4.54 14.98
C PHE A 106 -22.70 3.84 13.85
N ILE A 107 -21.36 3.95 13.86
CA ILE A 107 -20.46 3.25 12.94
C ILE A 107 -19.83 2.01 13.58
N GLY A 108 -19.21 1.15 12.76
CA GLY A 108 -18.39 0.02 13.26
C GLY A 108 -17.04 0.47 13.82
N ASP A 109 -16.33 -0.46 14.45
CA ASP A 109 -14.98 -0.24 15.00
C ASP A 109 -13.93 0.10 13.94
N TRP A 110 -13.99 -0.54 12.78
CA TRP A 110 -13.02 -0.27 11.71
C TRP A 110 -13.11 1.17 11.15
N PRO A 111 -14.28 1.74 10.81
CA PRO A 111 -14.39 3.16 10.53
C PRO A 111 -13.97 4.05 11.71
N ALA A 112 -14.30 3.69 12.95
CA ALA A 112 -13.91 4.46 14.13
C ALA A 112 -12.38 4.51 14.28
N ASP A 113 -11.67 3.38 14.09
CA ASP A 113 -10.20 3.32 14.05
C ASP A 113 -9.62 4.25 12.97
N ASN A 114 -10.22 4.27 11.78
CA ASN A 114 -9.76 5.15 10.71
C ASN A 114 -9.96 6.64 11.04
N TYR A 115 -10.99 7.03 11.79
CA TYR A 115 -11.13 8.41 12.29
C TYR A 115 -10.03 8.78 13.31
N VAL A 116 -9.66 7.87 14.22
CA VAL A 116 -8.51 8.08 15.13
C VAL A 116 -7.24 8.33 14.33
N ARG A 117 -6.97 7.47 13.34
CA ARG A 117 -5.80 7.63 12.45
C ARG A 117 -5.81 8.97 11.74
N TRP A 118 -6.96 9.36 11.21
CA TRP A 118 -7.10 10.62 10.47
C TRP A 118 -6.84 11.84 11.34
N ALA A 119 -7.48 11.91 12.50
CA ALA A 119 -7.27 12.98 13.46
C ALA A 119 -5.80 13.06 13.93
N HIS A 120 -5.17 11.89 14.16
CA HIS A 120 -3.76 11.80 14.54
C HIS A 120 -2.81 12.23 13.41
N CYS A 121 -3.01 11.76 12.19
CA CYS A 121 -2.20 12.13 11.02
C CYS A 121 -2.24 13.64 10.74
N PHE A 122 -3.37 14.26 10.98
CA PHE A 122 -3.53 15.72 10.83
C PHE A 122 -2.98 16.51 12.01
N GLY A 123 -2.49 15.82 13.05
CA GLY A 123 -1.95 16.44 14.25
C GLY A 123 -3.02 17.15 15.10
N LEU A 124 -4.29 16.71 15.01
CA LEU A 124 -5.40 17.26 15.79
C LEU A 124 -5.52 16.59 17.16
N ILE A 125 -5.10 15.34 17.26
CA ILE A 125 -4.91 14.60 18.50
C ILE A 125 -3.52 13.99 18.53
N LYS A 126 -2.98 13.76 19.71
CA LYS A 126 -1.69 13.08 19.89
C LYS A 126 -1.85 11.81 20.70
N TYR A 127 -1.01 10.82 20.41
CA TYR A 127 -0.98 9.52 21.06
C TYR A 127 0.13 9.45 22.10
N ASN A 128 -0.19 8.91 23.27
CA ASN A 128 0.76 8.61 24.33
C ASN A 128 1.09 7.11 24.32
N TYR A 129 2.33 6.77 24.01
CA TYR A 129 2.80 5.38 23.91
C TYR A 129 2.93 4.68 25.26
N THR A 130 2.98 5.43 26.37
CA THR A 130 3.17 4.87 27.71
C THR A 130 1.88 4.29 28.27
N ASP A 131 0.75 5.00 28.11
CA ASP A 131 -0.53 4.65 28.73
C ASP A 131 -1.64 4.32 27.71
N ASP A 132 -1.31 4.22 26.41
CA ASP A 132 -2.23 3.90 25.30
C ASP A 132 -3.43 4.87 25.24
N THR A 133 -3.17 6.17 25.44
CA THR A 133 -4.20 7.20 25.46
C THR A 133 -4.02 8.23 24.36
N PHE A 134 -5.12 8.90 24.02
CA PHE A 134 -5.13 10.06 23.15
C PHE A 134 -5.56 11.31 23.92
N GLU A 135 -4.99 12.44 23.54
CA GLU A 135 -5.37 13.77 24.02
C GLU A 135 -5.39 14.78 22.86
N ILE A 136 -6.12 15.88 23.04
CA ILE A 136 -6.22 16.92 22.03
C ILE A 136 -4.92 17.74 21.95
N THR A 137 -4.61 18.23 20.74
CA THR A 137 -3.54 19.21 20.53
C THR A 137 -4.11 20.63 20.49
N ASP A 138 -3.26 21.66 20.52
CA ASP A 138 -3.70 23.05 20.36
C ASP A 138 -4.44 23.26 19.02
N LYS A 139 -3.96 22.66 17.93
CA LYS A 139 -4.63 22.67 16.62
C LYS A 139 -5.99 21.97 16.65
N GLY A 140 -6.07 20.87 17.37
CA GLY A 140 -7.33 20.15 17.57
C GLY A 140 -8.32 20.96 18.37
N LEU A 141 -7.87 21.64 19.43
CA LEU A 141 -8.70 22.53 20.25
C LEU A 141 -9.22 23.73 19.44
N GLU A 142 -8.36 24.33 18.60
CA GLU A 142 -8.78 25.40 17.69
C GLU A 142 -9.88 24.94 16.72
N LEU A 143 -9.74 23.72 16.14
CA LEU A 143 -10.77 23.15 15.27
C LEU A 143 -12.07 22.83 16.04
N ALA A 144 -11.96 22.24 17.24
CA ALA A 144 -13.12 21.93 18.08
C ALA A 144 -13.89 23.20 18.49
N THR A 145 -13.17 24.28 18.81
CA THR A 145 -13.75 25.59 19.17
C THR A 145 -14.41 26.26 17.96
N ALA A 146 -13.83 26.10 16.76
CA ALA A 146 -14.39 26.63 15.53
C ALA A 146 -15.62 25.86 15.01
N ARG A 147 -15.98 24.72 15.65
CA ARG A 147 -17.09 23.87 15.26
C ARG A 147 -18.43 24.59 15.34
N GLU A 148 -19.04 24.83 14.20
CA GLU A 148 -20.38 25.42 14.09
C GLU A 148 -21.47 24.35 14.01
N THR A 149 -22.71 24.72 14.38
CA THR A 149 -23.89 23.89 14.20
C THR A 149 -24.27 23.80 12.73
N GLY A 150 -24.46 22.61 12.20
CA GLY A 150 -24.84 22.40 10.80
C GLY A 150 -24.06 21.24 10.15
N GLU A 151 -24.49 20.85 8.96
CA GLU A 151 -23.87 19.74 8.20
C GLU A 151 -22.68 20.21 7.36
N ASP A 152 -22.70 21.46 6.91
CA ASP A 152 -21.62 22.05 6.13
C ASP A 152 -20.49 22.58 7.02
N LEU A 153 -19.28 22.55 6.48
CA LEU A 153 -18.12 23.17 7.13
C LEU A 153 -18.16 24.69 6.99
N SER A 154 -17.93 25.42 8.07
CA SER A 154 -17.72 26.86 8.03
C SER A 154 -16.41 27.21 7.31
N ASN A 155 -16.24 28.46 6.92
CA ASN A 155 -15.01 28.93 6.29
C ASN A 155 -13.79 28.77 7.21
N LYS A 156 -13.97 28.98 8.51
CA LYS A 156 -12.89 28.80 9.51
C LYS A 156 -12.50 27.35 9.67
N GLU A 157 -13.46 26.43 9.73
CA GLU A 157 -13.18 25.00 9.76
C GLU A 157 -12.45 24.54 8.51
N LYS A 158 -12.86 25.00 7.31
CA LYS A 158 -12.16 24.70 6.05
C LYS A 158 -10.73 25.21 6.05
N GLU A 159 -10.47 26.43 6.51
CA GLU A 159 -9.12 26.98 6.64
C GLU A 159 -8.23 26.12 7.54
N LEU A 160 -8.73 25.75 8.73
CA LEU A 160 -8.00 24.91 9.68
C LEU A 160 -7.71 23.52 9.13
N LEU A 161 -8.68 22.92 8.43
CA LEU A 161 -8.51 21.62 7.76
C LEU A 161 -7.52 21.68 6.60
N VAL A 162 -7.52 22.77 5.82
CA VAL A 162 -6.50 23.00 4.78
C VAL A 162 -5.11 23.10 5.42
N ASN A 163 -4.95 23.86 6.49
CA ASN A 163 -3.68 23.96 7.21
C ASN A 163 -3.23 22.60 7.77
N ALA A 164 -4.16 21.78 8.27
CA ALA A 164 -3.87 20.45 8.79
C ALA A 164 -3.43 19.47 7.67
N ILE A 165 -4.11 19.47 6.52
CA ILE A 165 -3.75 18.59 5.40
C ILE A 165 -2.42 19.00 4.76
N LEU A 166 -2.09 20.29 4.71
CA LEU A 166 -0.80 20.77 4.22
C LEU A 166 0.38 20.45 5.16
N ALA A 167 0.11 20.15 6.42
CA ALA A 167 1.09 19.61 7.34
C ALA A 167 1.26 18.07 7.21
N TYR A 168 0.36 17.37 6.53
CA TYR A 168 0.41 15.92 6.32
C TYR A 168 1.23 15.57 5.07
N PRO A 169 2.43 14.98 5.21
CA PRO A 169 3.36 14.81 4.10
C PRO A 169 2.77 14.08 2.89
N PRO A 170 1.99 12.97 3.01
CA PRO A 170 1.46 12.29 1.84
C PRO A 170 0.51 13.13 0.98
N ALA A 171 -0.18 14.09 1.57
CA ALA A 171 -1.01 15.04 0.82
C ALA A 171 -0.15 15.99 -0.03
N ILE A 172 0.96 16.46 0.54
CA ILE A 172 1.94 17.29 -0.20
C ILE A 172 2.56 16.49 -1.34
N ARG A 173 2.91 15.19 -1.11
CA ARG A 173 3.44 14.35 -2.18
C ARG A 173 2.49 14.28 -3.38
N ILE A 174 1.18 14.09 -3.14
CA ILE A 174 0.19 14.03 -4.22
C ILE A 174 0.09 15.38 -4.95
N LEU A 175 0.06 16.51 -4.23
CA LEU A 175 0.05 17.83 -4.87
C LEU A 175 1.32 18.08 -5.70
N THR A 176 2.49 17.67 -5.20
CA THR A 176 3.77 17.75 -5.91
C THR A 176 3.73 16.93 -7.20
N LEU A 177 3.31 15.66 -7.12
CA LEU A 177 3.19 14.78 -8.29
C LEU A 177 2.28 15.38 -9.37
N LEU A 178 1.15 15.97 -8.97
CA LEU A 178 0.20 16.59 -9.89
C LEU A 178 0.67 17.96 -10.44
N SER A 179 1.69 18.57 -9.85
CA SER A 179 2.21 19.88 -10.29
C SER A 179 3.51 19.82 -11.08
N GLU A 180 4.33 18.77 -10.88
CA GLU A 180 5.70 18.69 -11.40
C GLU A 180 5.89 17.61 -12.48
N THR A 181 4.93 16.69 -12.67
CA THR A 181 5.00 15.71 -13.74
C THR A 181 4.59 16.31 -15.08
N GLU A 182 5.17 15.84 -16.18
CA GLU A 182 4.77 16.24 -17.54
C GLU A 182 3.27 16.01 -17.77
N ASP A 183 2.76 14.88 -17.26
CA ASP A 183 1.33 14.59 -17.23
C ASP A 183 0.76 14.98 -15.87
N THR A 184 0.18 16.18 -15.79
CA THR A 184 -0.47 16.71 -14.59
C THR A 184 -1.82 16.06 -14.27
N HIS A 185 -2.29 15.13 -15.11
CA HIS A 185 -3.51 14.36 -14.95
C HIS A 185 -3.16 12.90 -14.64
N LEU A 186 -3.11 12.53 -13.35
CA LEU A 186 -2.69 11.21 -12.89
C LEU A 186 -3.85 10.38 -12.37
N THR A 187 -3.84 9.10 -12.71
CA THR A 187 -4.73 8.11 -12.09
C THR A 187 -4.25 7.78 -10.67
N LYS A 188 -5.13 7.21 -9.86
CA LYS A 188 -4.75 6.75 -8.51
C LYS A 188 -3.63 5.70 -8.54
N PHE A 189 -3.53 4.90 -9.62
CA PHE A 189 -2.47 3.91 -9.81
C PHE A 189 -1.12 4.59 -10.05
N GLU A 190 -1.08 5.61 -10.92
CA GLU A 190 0.12 6.41 -11.19
C GLU A 190 0.58 7.19 -9.95
N ILE A 191 -0.36 7.66 -9.12
CA ILE A 191 -0.08 8.27 -7.81
C ILE A 191 0.43 7.21 -6.83
N GLY A 192 -0.27 6.08 -6.71
CA GLY A 192 0.06 5.01 -5.78
C GLY A 192 1.46 4.43 -6.01
N GLN A 193 1.86 4.25 -7.26
CA GLN A 193 3.19 3.77 -7.65
C GLN A 193 4.33 4.70 -7.17
N ARG A 194 4.03 5.97 -6.91
CA ARG A 194 5.00 7.00 -6.49
C ARG A 194 4.79 7.47 -5.06
N LEU A 195 3.98 6.73 -4.28
CA LEU A 195 3.62 7.06 -2.91
C LEU A 195 4.10 5.96 -1.95
N GLY A 196 4.88 6.33 -0.95
CA GLY A 196 5.32 5.43 0.11
C GLY A 196 6.68 4.78 -0.13
N PHE A 197 6.97 3.72 0.62
CA PHE A 197 8.28 3.06 0.63
C PHE A 197 8.37 1.99 -0.46
N ILE A 198 9.45 2.05 -1.23
CA ILE A 198 9.70 1.17 -2.37
C ILE A 198 9.92 -0.27 -1.90
N GLY A 199 9.35 -1.22 -2.63
CA GLY A 199 9.55 -2.63 -2.38
C GLY A 199 8.80 -3.17 -1.15
N GLU A 200 7.80 -2.45 -0.64
CA GLU A 200 6.91 -2.91 0.43
C GLU A 200 5.51 -3.24 -0.10
N ASP A 201 4.98 -4.37 0.33
CA ASP A 201 3.65 -4.84 -0.09
C ASP A 201 2.53 -3.85 0.24
N GLY A 202 2.65 -3.14 1.38
CA GLY A 202 1.68 -2.15 1.83
C GLY A 202 1.60 -0.89 0.97
N PHE A 203 2.63 -0.61 0.18
CA PHE A 203 2.73 0.52 -0.75
C PHE A 203 2.78 0.08 -2.22
N THR A 204 2.59 -1.21 -2.50
CA THR A 204 2.59 -1.71 -3.87
C THR A 204 1.29 -1.33 -4.56
N SER A 205 1.41 -0.60 -5.65
CA SER A 205 0.28 -0.23 -6.50
C SER A 205 -0.10 -1.39 -7.43
N MET A 206 -1.38 -1.44 -7.81
CA MET A 206 -1.84 -2.34 -8.85
C MET A 206 -1.24 -1.93 -10.21
N PRO A 207 -0.61 -2.86 -10.95
CA PRO A 207 -0.03 -2.57 -12.26
C PRO A 207 -1.08 -2.12 -13.27
N GLN A 208 -1.12 -0.82 -13.57
CA GLN A 208 -2.18 -0.22 -14.40
C GLN A 208 -2.25 -0.84 -15.80
N LYS A 209 -1.12 -1.14 -16.43
CA LYS A 209 -1.10 -1.73 -17.77
C LYS A 209 -1.69 -3.14 -17.77
N ILE A 210 -1.31 -3.98 -16.80
CA ILE A 210 -1.86 -5.33 -16.63
C ILE A 210 -3.35 -5.25 -16.33
N PHE A 211 -3.76 -4.35 -15.44
CA PHE A 211 -5.17 -4.12 -15.11
C PHE A 211 -6.02 -3.80 -16.35
N ILE A 212 -5.56 -2.89 -17.22
CA ILE A 212 -6.29 -2.49 -18.42
C ILE A 212 -6.36 -3.64 -19.43
N ARG A 213 -5.25 -4.36 -19.66
CA ARG A 213 -5.24 -5.53 -20.56
C ARG A 213 -6.24 -6.59 -20.10
N SER A 214 -6.25 -6.89 -18.80
CA SER A 214 -7.16 -7.87 -18.21
C SER A 214 -8.63 -7.46 -18.37
N LEU A 215 -8.96 -6.20 -18.07
CA LEU A 215 -10.33 -5.69 -18.23
C LEU A 215 -10.82 -5.77 -19.67
N VAL A 216 -10.03 -5.35 -20.63
CA VAL A 216 -10.45 -5.31 -22.04
C VAL A 216 -10.67 -6.72 -22.60
N ASN A 217 -9.92 -7.72 -22.11
CA ASN A 217 -10.09 -9.12 -22.51
C ASN A 217 -11.15 -9.88 -21.71
N THR A 218 -11.82 -9.21 -20.75
CA THR A 218 -12.96 -9.79 -20.01
C THR A 218 -14.27 -9.54 -20.76
N GLU A 219 -15.18 -10.50 -20.72
CA GLU A 219 -16.51 -10.38 -21.30
C GLU A 219 -17.22 -9.10 -20.80
N PRO A 220 -17.93 -8.36 -21.67
CA PRO A 220 -18.52 -7.05 -21.32
C PRO A 220 -19.42 -7.08 -20.08
N LYS A 221 -20.14 -8.19 -19.85
CA LYS A 221 -21.03 -8.37 -18.69
C LYS A 221 -20.26 -8.43 -17.37
N GLU A 222 -19.11 -9.08 -17.34
CA GLU A 222 -18.27 -9.25 -16.16
C GLU A 222 -17.34 -8.05 -15.95
N ARG A 223 -16.92 -7.40 -17.04
CA ARG A 223 -15.97 -6.29 -17.05
C ARG A 223 -16.34 -5.16 -16.10
N LYS A 224 -17.63 -4.76 -16.07
CA LYS A 224 -18.11 -3.69 -15.20
C LYS A 224 -17.94 -4.03 -13.72
N SER A 225 -18.31 -5.24 -13.33
CA SER A 225 -18.18 -5.72 -11.94
C SER A 225 -16.71 -5.86 -11.54
N MET A 226 -15.91 -6.48 -12.40
CA MET A 226 -14.47 -6.67 -12.20
C MET A 226 -13.75 -5.32 -12.06
N LYS A 227 -14.07 -4.35 -12.92
CA LYS A 227 -13.53 -3.00 -12.83
C LYS A 227 -13.89 -2.33 -11.51
N ALA A 228 -15.16 -2.38 -11.11
CA ALA A 228 -15.63 -1.76 -9.87
C ALA A 228 -14.95 -2.37 -8.64
N ASP A 229 -14.80 -3.70 -8.59
CA ASP A 229 -14.10 -4.39 -7.50
C ASP A 229 -12.61 -4.05 -7.47
N TRP A 230 -11.91 -4.18 -8.58
CA TRP A 230 -10.45 -3.97 -8.64
C TRP A 230 -10.08 -2.50 -8.46
N GLU A 231 -10.79 -1.59 -9.12
CA GLU A 231 -10.60 -0.16 -8.92
C GLU A 231 -11.00 0.26 -7.50
N GLY A 232 -12.03 -0.35 -6.91
CA GLY A 232 -12.47 -0.08 -5.54
C GLY A 232 -11.52 -0.60 -4.46
N SER A 233 -10.85 -1.72 -4.65
CA SER A 233 -10.04 -2.40 -3.64
C SER A 233 -8.56 -2.01 -3.63
N SER A 234 -8.03 -1.45 -4.72
CA SER A 234 -6.61 -1.10 -4.86
C SER A 234 -6.29 0.36 -4.52
N ASP A 235 -5.02 0.63 -4.25
CA ASP A 235 -4.44 1.98 -4.09
C ASP A 235 -5.25 2.88 -3.13
N LYS A 236 -5.67 2.32 -2.02
CA LYS A 236 -6.61 2.96 -1.09
C LYS A 236 -6.05 4.24 -0.48
N TYR A 237 -4.75 4.30 -0.20
CA TYR A 237 -4.11 5.50 0.36
C TYR A 237 -4.12 6.65 -0.65
N ALA A 238 -3.67 6.39 -1.88
CA ALA A 238 -3.68 7.41 -2.94
C ALA A 238 -5.10 7.93 -3.20
N ARG A 239 -6.07 7.03 -3.32
CA ARG A 239 -7.49 7.37 -3.49
C ARG A 239 -8.03 8.23 -2.36
N MET A 240 -7.75 7.84 -1.11
CA MET A 240 -8.32 8.51 0.06
C MET A 240 -7.76 9.92 0.23
N ILE A 241 -6.44 10.06 0.16
CA ILE A 241 -5.78 11.36 0.29
C ILE A 241 -6.19 12.30 -0.85
N ALA A 242 -6.24 11.79 -2.10
CA ALA A 242 -6.74 12.58 -3.22
C ALA A 242 -8.21 13.01 -3.06
N SER A 243 -9.06 12.16 -2.47
CA SER A 243 -10.45 12.51 -2.15
C SER A 243 -10.55 13.60 -1.09
N TRP A 244 -9.67 13.63 -0.09
CA TRP A 244 -9.60 14.72 0.87
C TRP A 244 -9.20 16.03 0.21
N LEU A 245 -8.18 15.99 -0.65
CA LEU A 245 -7.73 17.15 -1.41
C LEU A 245 -8.84 17.68 -2.34
N GLU A 246 -9.63 16.78 -2.96
CA GLU A 246 -10.78 17.14 -3.79
C GLU A 246 -11.86 17.88 -2.97
N LYS A 247 -12.24 17.35 -1.81
CA LYS A 247 -13.24 17.95 -0.92
C LYS A 247 -12.83 19.33 -0.37
N LEU A 248 -11.53 19.56 -0.26
CA LEU A 248 -10.99 20.87 0.13
C LEU A 248 -10.72 21.79 -1.09
N GLY A 249 -11.07 21.34 -2.31
CA GLY A 249 -10.92 22.14 -3.54
C GLY A 249 -9.49 22.30 -4.05
N LEU A 250 -8.54 21.49 -3.56
CA LEU A 250 -7.12 21.56 -3.94
C LEU A 250 -6.81 20.73 -5.18
N VAL A 251 -7.59 19.69 -5.45
CA VAL A 251 -7.55 18.91 -6.69
C VAL A 251 -8.96 18.74 -7.24
N LYS A 252 -9.05 18.35 -8.52
CA LYS A 252 -10.32 18.02 -9.17
C LYS A 252 -10.23 16.58 -9.70
N LYS A 253 -11.26 15.79 -9.45
CA LYS A 253 -11.41 14.44 -9.99
C LYS A 253 -11.96 14.51 -11.41
N ILE A 254 -11.20 14.00 -12.38
CA ILE A 254 -11.57 13.96 -13.80
C ILE A 254 -11.20 12.57 -14.31
N PRO A 255 -12.15 11.79 -14.86
CA PRO A 255 -11.82 10.49 -15.45
C PRO A 255 -10.78 10.61 -16.55
N LYS A 256 -9.82 9.67 -16.61
CA LYS A 256 -8.74 9.64 -17.60
C LYS A 256 -8.81 8.37 -18.42
N MET A 257 -8.82 8.53 -19.75
CA MET A 257 -8.68 7.40 -20.67
C MET A 257 -7.20 7.01 -20.76
N ILE A 258 -6.92 5.75 -20.56
CA ILE A 258 -5.57 5.18 -20.67
C ILE A 258 -5.57 4.22 -21.86
N THR A 259 -4.55 4.34 -22.71
CA THR A 259 -4.28 3.43 -23.82
C THR A 259 -3.02 2.64 -23.54
N VAL A 260 -3.09 1.32 -23.68
CA VAL A 260 -1.94 0.42 -23.55
C VAL A 260 -1.80 -0.36 -24.85
N SER A 261 -0.65 -0.26 -25.50
CA SER A 261 -0.36 -1.00 -26.73
C SER A 261 0.54 -2.20 -26.43
N THR A 262 0.14 -3.38 -26.90
CA THR A 262 0.92 -4.62 -26.76
C THR A 262 0.68 -5.48 -27.99
N ALA A 263 1.74 -5.99 -28.61
CA ALA A 263 1.65 -6.88 -29.78
C ALA A 263 0.79 -6.31 -30.95
N GLY A 264 0.86 -5.01 -31.16
CA GLY A 264 0.07 -4.35 -32.22
C GLY A 264 -1.42 -4.19 -31.89
N LYS A 265 -1.87 -4.63 -30.70
CA LYS A 265 -3.23 -4.38 -30.20
C LYS A 265 -3.25 -3.19 -29.25
N GLU A 266 -4.29 -2.37 -29.35
CA GLU A 266 -4.57 -1.30 -28.40
C GLU A 266 -5.67 -1.71 -27.42
N TYR A 267 -5.38 -1.48 -26.14
CA TYR A 267 -6.31 -1.69 -25.02
C TYR A 267 -6.63 -0.33 -24.43
N LYS A 268 -7.91 0.06 -24.44
CA LYS A 268 -8.36 1.37 -23.94
C LYS A 268 -9.36 1.18 -22.81
N GLU A 269 -9.13 1.89 -21.70
CA GLU A 269 -10.04 1.91 -20.57
C GLU A 269 -10.02 3.27 -19.87
N THR A 270 -11.19 3.70 -19.38
CA THR A 270 -11.32 4.95 -18.62
C THR A 270 -11.22 4.66 -17.14
N ILE A 271 -10.23 5.24 -16.48
CA ILE A 271 -10.05 5.17 -15.02
C ILE A 271 -10.84 6.33 -14.39
N GLY A 272 -11.84 5.99 -13.57
CA GLY A 272 -12.72 6.98 -12.94
C GLY A 272 -12.05 7.78 -11.82
N GLN A 273 -11.04 7.21 -11.18
CA GLN A 273 -10.28 7.84 -10.10
C GLN A 273 -8.95 8.38 -10.63
N ALA A 274 -9.04 9.52 -11.33
CA ALA A 274 -7.91 10.29 -11.81
C ALA A 274 -8.09 11.76 -11.39
N TYR A 275 -6.99 12.48 -11.20
CA TYR A 275 -6.98 13.78 -10.54
C TYR A 275 -6.07 14.76 -11.26
N VAL A 276 -6.46 16.05 -11.19
CA VAL A 276 -5.66 17.19 -11.64
C VAL A 276 -5.57 18.21 -10.51
N ILE A 277 -4.46 18.93 -10.41
CA ILE A 277 -4.31 20.00 -9.41
C ILE A 277 -5.12 21.25 -9.83
N THR A 278 -5.72 21.93 -8.87
CA THR A 278 -6.41 23.22 -9.10
C THR A 278 -5.47 24.42 -8.89
N ALA A 279 -5.87 25.61 -9.29
CA ALA A 279 -5.15 26.84 -8.97
C ALA A 279 -4.99 27.03 -7.44
N ASN A 280 -6.03 26.69 -6.67
CA ASN A 280 -5.97 26.69 -5.19
C ASN A 280 -4.96 25.66 -4.69
N GLY A 281 -4.90 24.47 -5.31
CA GLY A 281 -3.93 23.43 -4.97
C GLY A 281 -2.48 23.88 -5.22
N ILE A 282 -2.22 24.56 -6.33
CA ILE A 282 -0.89 25.13 -6.64
C ILE A 282 -0.51 26.20 -5.59
N THR A 283 -1.45 27.07 -5.23
CA THR A 283 -1.24 28.10 -4.20
C THR A 283 -0.95 27.46 -2.84
N ALA A 284 -1.74 26.44 -2.46
CA ALA A 284 -1.58 25.69 -1.21
C ALA A 284 -0.22 24.96 -1.16
N LEU A 285 0.22 24.33 -2.26
CA LEU A 285 1.54 23.69 -2.34
C LEU A 285 2.67 24.71 -2.13
N ARG A 286 2.62 25.87 -2.80
CA ARG A 286 3.60 26.95 -2.61
C ARG A 286 3.63 27.46 -1.17
N GLN A 287 2.47 27.54 -0.52
CA GLN A 287 2.36 27.89 0.91
C GLN A 287 3.04 26.81 1.77
N ALA A 288 2.74 25.54 1.55
CA ALA A 288 3.31 24.43 2.30
C ALA A 288 4.85 24.39 2.21
N GLU A 289 5.42 24.72 1.05
CA GLU A 289 6.83 24.75 0.78
C GLU A 289 7.53 26.06 1.22
N GLY A 290 6.79 27.04 1.69
CA GLY A 290 7.35 28.34 2.08
C GLY A 290 7.82 29.18 0.89
N ARG A 291 7.23 28.99 -0.29
CA ARG A 291 7.47 29.82 -1.48
C ARG A 291 6.60 31.09 -1.45
N SER A 292 6.97 32.11 -2.22
CA SER A 292 6.17 33.32 -2.44
C SER A 292 5.77 34.08 -1.16
N ARG A 293 6.70 34.32 -0.24
CA ARG A 293 6.53 35.05 1.03
C ARG A 293 5.79 34.27 2.14
N HIS A 294 5.41 33.03 1.91
CA HIS A 294 4.84 32.18 2.95
C HIS A 294 5.93 31.55 3.82
N LYS A 295 5.65 31.44 5.12
CA LYS A 295 6.47 30.61 6.01
C LYS A 295 6.19 29.14 5.69
N ARG A 296 7.24 28.32 5.52
CA ARG A 296 7.11 26.88 5.30
C ARG A 296 6.30 26.24 6.42
N ILE A 297 5.35 25.37 6.07
CA ILE A 297 4.55 24.63 7.03
C ILE A 297 5.35 23.42 7.54
N ALA A 298 5.52 23.34 8.86
CA ALA A 298 6.18 22.18 9.48
C ALA A 298 5.31 20.92 9.30
N LYS A 299 5.97 19.81 8.96
CA LYS A 299 5.30 18.53 8.66
C LYS A 299 4.95 17.79 9.95
N ASN A 300 3.73 17.27 10.01
CA ASN A 300 3.29 16.32 11.03
C ASN A 300 3.73 14.92 10.60
N VAL A 301 4.63 14.34 11.36
CA VAL A 301 5.13 12.99 11.17
C VAL A 301 4.88 12.21 12.44
N CYS A 302 4.51 10.96 12.31
CA CYS A 302 4.45 10.01 13.41
C CYS A 302 5.21 8.74 13.03
N TRP A 303 5.72 8.02 14.01
CA TRP A 303 6.50 6.81 13.81
C TRP A 303 5.77 5.76 12.95
N GLU A 304 4.45 5.66 13.09
CA GLU A 304 3.60 4.71 12.37
C GLU A 304 3.50 4.99 10.86
N MET A 305 3.89 6.18 10.41
CA MET A 305 3.87 6.52 8.97
C MET A 305 4.98 5.80 8.18
N PHE A 306 6.02 5.34 8.84
CA PHE A 306 7.21 4.79 8.19
C PHE A 306 7.08 3.33 7.75
N SER A 307 5.99 2.64 8.05
CA SER A 307 5.57 1.37 7.46
C SER A 307 4.11 1.11 7.80
N THR A 308 3.37 0.45 6.92
CA THR A 308 1.93 0.22 7.13
C THR A 308 1.65 -1.04 7.95
N LYS A 309 2.06 -2.18 7.44
CA LYS A 309 1.82 -3.52 7.97
C LYS A 309 3.06 -4.38 7.70
N GLY A 310 2.99 -5.64 8.02
CA GLY A 310 4.09 -6.58 7.81
C GLY A 310 4.71 -7.03 9.12
N ARG A 311 5.53 -8.06 9.04
CA ARG A 311 6.20 -8.67 10.20
C ARG A 311 7.26 -7.73 10.78
N ASP A 312 7.98 -7.04 9.90
CA ASP A 312 9.13 -6.19 10.25
C ASP A 312 8.77 -4.71 10.43
N ARG A 313 7.45 -4.37 10.51
CA ARG A 313 6.97 -2.97 10.57
C ARG A 313 7.59 -2.15 11.71
N GLU A 314 7.82 -2.74 12.87
CA GLU A 314 8.39 -2.04 14.03
C GLU A 314 9.87 -1.72 13.80
N TYR A 315 10.61 -2.66 13.22
CA TYR A 315 11.99 -2.45 12.81
C TYR A 315 12.08 -1.37 11.72
N LEU A 316 11.31 -1.49 10.65
CA LEU A 316 11.30 -0.54 9.54
C LEU A 316 10.91 0.88 9.99
N ARG A 317 9.88 1.01 10.82
CA ARG A 317 9.47 2.30 11.39
C ARG A 317 10.55 2.93 12.23
N THR A 318 11.20 2.14 13.07
CA THR A 318 12.27 2.61 13.96
C THR A 318 13.48 3.04 13.15
N ARG A 319 13.95 2.22 12.21
CA ARG A 319 15.08 2.54 11.33
C ARG A 319 14.85 3.87 10.59
N ARG A 320 13.72 4.00 9.89
CA ARG A 320 13.38 5.19 9.11
C ARG A 320 13.16 6.44 9.96
N ALA A 321 12.63 6.26 11.15
CA ALA A 321 12.52 7.36 12.11
C ALA A 321 13.90 7.86 12.56
N PHE A 322 14.86 6.96 12.77
CA PHE A 322 16.24 7.34 13.07
C PHE A 322 16.95 7.99 11.87
N VAL A 323 16.71 7.51 10.65
CA VAL A 323 17.19 8.19 9.42
C VAL A 323 16.69 9.63 9.38
N LEU A 324 15.38 9.84 9.56
CA LEU A 324 14.80 11.19 9.58
C LEU A 324 15.32 12.03 10.75
N LYS A 325 15.50 11.42 11.94
CA LYS A 325 16.08 12.09 13.10
C LYS A 325 17.48 12.61 12.78
N TYR A 326 18.35 11.76 12.22
CA TYR A 326 19.71 12.16 11.85
C TYR A 326 19.70 13.31 10.84
N LEU A 327 18.87 13.23 9.78
CA LEU A 327 18.72 14.29 8.80
C LEU A 327 18.20 15.60 9.42
N SER A 328 17.33 15.53 10.42
CA SER A 328 16.75 16.71 11.08
C SER A 328 17.74 17.41 12.01
N GLU A 329 18.64 16.67 12.61
CA GLU A 329 19.69 17.18 13.51
C GLU A 329 20.93 17.69 12.73
N ASN A 330 21.18 17.11 11.55
CA ASN A 330 22.29 17.49 10.69
C ASN A 330 21.77 18.26 9.47
N ARG A 331 21.61 19.57 9.60
CA ARG A 331 21.12 20.46 8.51
C ARG A 331 22.12 20.67 7.36
N LYS A 332 23.19 19.88 7.33
CA LYS A 332 24.22 19.86 6.27
C LYS A 332 23.92 18.72 5.29
N ASP A 333 24.63 18.72 4.18
CA ASP A 333 24.64 17.61 3.25
C ASP A 333 25.34 16.39 3.91
N VAL A 334 24.64 15.27 4.03
CA VAL A 334 25.14 14.02 4.63
C VAL A 334 25.08 12.88 3.61
N SER A 335 26.03 11.96 3.66
CA SER A 335 26.05 10.78 2.81
C SER A 335 25.24 9.62 3.42
N ALA A 336 24.89 8.62 2.58
CA ALA A 336 24.30 7.38 3.08
C ALA A 336 25.23 6.68 4.09
N LEU A 337 26.55 6.75 3.90
CA LEU A 337 27.54 6.20 4.81
C LEU A 337 27.50 6.88 6.19
N ASP A 338 27.34 8.21 6.25
CA ASP A 338 27.22 8.93 7.52
C ASP A 338 25.98 8.45 8.30
N ILE A 339 24.86 8.26 7.60
CA ILE A 339 23.61 7.77 8.19
C ILE A 339 23.77 6.32 8.64
N THR A 340 24.40 5.46 7.83
CA THR A 340 24.66 4.05 8.18
C THR A 340 25.53 3.96 9.45
N ASN A 341 26.57 4.79 9.56
CA ASN A 341 27.41 4.87 10.74
C ASN A 341 26.65 5.33 11.98
N TYR A 342 25.74 6.31 11.82
CA TYR A 342 24.85 6.72 12.91
C TYR A 342 23.91 5.60 13.35
N LEU A 343 23.29 4.88 12.41
CA LEU A 343 22.37 3.76 12.70
C LEU A 343 23.08 2.66 13.51
N LYS A 344 24.36 2.39 13.25
CA LYS A 344 25.16 1.45 14.05
C LYS A 344 25.25 1.87 15.52
N THR A 345 25.30 3.19 15.83
CA THR A 345 25.33 3.68 17.22
C THR A 345 24.06 3.42 18.01
N VAL A 346 22.96 3.15 17.31
CA VAL A 346 21.64 2.80 17.89
C VAL A 346 21.28 1.33 17.64
N ASN A 347 22.28 0.48 17.38
CA ASN A 347 22.16 -0.96 17.15
C ASN A 347 21.30 -1.36 15.94
N LEU A 348 21.26 -0.53 14.90
CA LEU A 348 20.67 -0.82 13.61
C LEU A 348 21.79 -0.99 12.57
N ILE A 349 22.00 -2.23 12.13
CA ILE A 349 23.08 -2.56 11.16
C ILE A 349 22.45 -2.63 9.77
N GLU A 350 22.83 -1.70 8.91
CA GLU A 350 22.29 -1.55 7.56
C GLU A 350 23.39 -1.21 6.55
N ASN A 351 23.07 -1.39 5.26
CA ASN A 351 23.94 -0.97 4.18
C ASN A 351 23.46 0.36 3.55
N GLU A 352 24.31 0.96 2.71
CA GLU A 352 24.03 2.25 2.08
C GLU A 352 22.88 2.21 1.06
N LYS A 353 22.66 1.08 0.36
CA LYS A 353 21.54 0.92 -0.57
C LYS A 353 20.21 0.98 0.16
N THR A 354 20.11 0.26 1.28
CA THR A 354 18.92 0.26 2.13
C THR A 354 18.61 1.64 2.69
N VAL A 355 19.64 2.37 3.15
CA VAL A 355 19.47 3.75 3.62
C VAL A 355 19.03 4.67 2.49
N SER A 356 19.58 4.53 1.29
CA SER A 356 19.18 5.31 0.11
C SER A 356 17.73 5.05 -0.29
N ASP A 357 17.28 3.78 -0.26
CA ASP A 357 15.87 3.42 -0.49
C ASP A 357 14.94 4.00 0.59
N ASP A 358 15.36 3.99 1.85
CA ASP A 358 14.60 4.60 2.93
C ASP A 358 14.46 6.12 2.73
N ILE A 359 15.52 6.81 2.31
CA ILE A 359 15.46 8.25 2.00
C ILE A 359 14.51 8.50 0.83
N LYS A 360 14.59 7.70 -0.23
CA LYS A 360 13.66 7.79 -1.35
C LYS A 360 12.21 7.52 -0.92
N GLY A 361 12.01 6.58 -0.01
CA GLY A 361 10.72 6.35 0.64
C GLY A 361 10.23 7.57 1.44
N LEU A 362 11.10 8.22 2.20
CA LEU A 362 10.79 9.47 2.90
C LEU A 362 10.38 10.59 1.92
N GLN A 363 11.07 10.72 0.79
CA GLN A 363 10.68 11.64 -0.29
C GLN A 363 9.30 11.26 -0.86
N ASN A 364 9.05 9.98 -1.08
CA ASN A 364 7.78 9.47 -1.62
C ASN A 364 6.60 9.57 -0.65
N ILE A 365 6.84 9.67 0.65
CA ILE A 365 5.78 10.05 1.59
C ILE A 365 5.58 11.56 1.71
N GLY A 366 6.37 12.38 0.99
CA GLY A 366 6.18 13.83 0.91
C GLY A 366 7.06 14.66 1.84
N ILE A 367 8.17 14.10 2.33
CA ILE A 367 9.22 14.86 3.04
C ILE A 367 10.20 15.40 2.00
N ASN A 368 10.44 16.70 2.04
CA ASN A 368 11.35 17.34 1.10
C ASN A 368 12.80 17.13 1.55
N ILE A 369 13.46 16.22 0.85
CA ILE A 369 14.89 15.90 1.01
C ILE A 369 15.55 16.13 -0.35
N THR A 370 16.47 17.09 -0.43
CA THR A 370 17.25 17.34 -1.64
C THR A 370 18.43 16.36 -1.70
N GLU A 371 18.61 15.74 -2.87
CA GLU A 371 19.77 14.93 -3.20
C GLU A 371 20.70 15.68 -4.14
N LYS A 372 21.97 15.78 -3.81
CA LYS A 372 23.01 16.39 -4.63
C LYS A 372 24.36 15.71 -4.41
N ASN A 373 24.96 15.23 -5.50
CA ASN A 373 26.28 14.54 -5.45
C ASN A 373 26.28 13.37 -4.45
N ASN A 374 25.27 12.53 -4.45
CA ASN A 374 25.08 11.42 -3.51
C ASN A 374 25.07 11.84 -2.03
N LYS A 375 24.69 13.09 -1.75
CA LYS A 375 24.48 13.61 -0.40
C LYS A 375 23.03 14.09 -0.27
N PHE A 376 22.51 13.97 0.92
CA PHE A 376 21.13 14.24 1.28
C PHE A 376 21.02 15.38 2.28
N LYS A 377 20.04 16.25 2.09
CA LYS A 377 19.73 17.35 2.98
C LYS A 377 18.24 17.46 3.21
N LEU A 378 17.82 17.51 4.46
CA LEU A 378 16.44 17.75 4.83
C LEU A 378 16.12 19.26 4.71
N ASP A 379 15.18 19.60 3.82
CA ASP A 379 14.72 20.97 3.61
C ASP A 379 13.45 21.31 4.42
N ASP A 380 12.68 20.30 4.80
CA ASP A 380 11.47 20.48 5.59
C ASP A 380 11.75 20.74 7.07
N MET A 381 10.81 21.42 7.70
CA MET A 381 10.66 21.48 9.16
C MET A 381 9.76 20.34 9.60
N ILE A 382 10.20 19.56 10.57
CA ILE A 382 9.44 18.44 11.13
C ILE A 382 8.95 18.86 12.52
N ASN A 383 7.65 18.70 12.78
CA ASN A 383 7.08 18.85 14.11
C ASN A 383 7.62 17.79 15.06
N ASP A 384 7.59 18.06 16.34
CA ASP A 384 8.05 17.12 17.36
C ASP A 384 7.25 15.82 17.28
N PHE A 385 7.95 14.69 17.27
CA PHE A 385 7.35 13.37 17.38
C PHE A 385 8.21 12.42 18.19
N ILE A 386 7.64 11.30 18.59
CA ILE A 386 8.28 10.32 19.46
C ILE A 386 8.61 9.07 18.64
N ILE A 387 9.82 8.55 18.81
CA ILE A 387 10.24 7.23 18.40
C ILE A 387 10.05 6.30 19.60
N PRO A 388 9.01 5.43 19.61
CA PRO A 388 8.86 4.43 20.66
C PRO A 388 9.84 3.30 20.39
N LEU A 389 10.85 3.15 21.24
CA LEU A 389 11.85 2.11 21.09
C LEU A 389 11.38 0.83 21.80
N PRO A 390 11.04 -0.24 21.05
CA PRO A 390 10.66 -1.52 21.65
C PRO A 390 11.86 -2.22 22.29
N GLN A 391 11.60 -3.17 23.19
CA GLN A 391 12.65 -3.92 23.89
C GLN A 391 13.51 -4.79 22.96
N SER A 392 12.94 -5.24 21.84
CA SER A 392 13.61 -6.03 20.82
C SER A 392 13.19 -5.56 19.44
N LEU A 393 14.16 -5.32 18.58
CA LEU A 393 14.01 -5.00 17.16
C LEU A 393 14.54 -6.18 16.34
N ALA A 394 13.87 -7.34 16.44
CA ALA A 394 14.21 -8.49 15.61
C ALA A 394 13.64 -8.32 14.21
N GLN A 395 14.44 -8.64 13.21
CA GLN A 395 13.99 -8.83 11.83
C GLN A 395 13.57 -10.29 11.61
N SER A 396 12.65 -10.51 10.69
CA SER A 396 12.30 -11.86 10.23
C SER A 396 13.35 -12.38 9.25
N ASP A 397 13.41 -13.71 9.09
CA ASP A 397 14.28 -14.35 8.07
C ASP A 397 13.95 -13.82 6.66
N LEU A 398 12.69 -13.49 6.41
CA LEU A 398 12.25 -12.91 5.14
C LEU A 398 12.86 -11.53 4.87
N ALA A 399 13.09 -10.72 5.91
CA ALA A 399 13.79 -9.45 5.77
C ALA A 399 15.25 -9.66 5.34
N GLY A 400 15.95 -10.65 5.91
CA GLY A 400 17.29 -11.04 5.48
C GLY A 400 17.33 -11.46 4.01
N THR A 401 16.44 -12.36 3.60
CA THR A 401 16.31 -12.79 2.20
C THR A 401 16.07 -11.60 1.27
N LYS A 402 15.23 -10.64 1.68
CA LYS A 402 14.93 -9.45 0.89
C LYS A 402 16.14 -8.53 0.73
N GLU A 403 16.97 -8.39 1.77
CA GLU A 403 18.23 -7.64 1.69
C GLU A 403 19.25 -8.32 0.78
N GLU A 404 19.41 -9.64 0.87
CA GLU A 404 20.29 -10.42 -0.02
C GLU A 404 19.92 -10.23 -1.50
N VAL A 405 18.61 -10.25 -1.82
CA VAL A 405 18.14 -9.97 -3.17
C VAL A 405 18.41 -8.51 -3.53
N ARG A 406 18.12 -7.54 -2.64
CA ARG A 406 18.36 -6.10 -2.87
C ARG A 406 19.82 -5.82 -3.25
N GLU A 407 20.76 -6.43 -2.57
CA GLU A 407 22.20 -6.25 -2.85
C GLU A 407 22.59 -6.67 -4.27
N LYS A 408 21.92 -7.71 -4.79
CA LYS A 408 22.17 -8.25 -6.13
C LYS A 408 21.49 -7.44 -7.26
N LEU A 409 20.52 -6.58 -6.94
CA LEU A 409 19.81 -5.77 -7.96
C LEU A 409 20.64 -4.53 -8.33
N LEU A 410 21.00 -4.44 -9.61
CA LEU A 410 21.74 -3.31 -10.21
C LEU A 410 20.94 -2.63 -11.33
N ASN A 411 20.12 -3.36 -12.05
CA ASN A 411 19.39 -2.93 -13.24
C ASN A 411 17.86 -2.97 -13.02
N LEU A 412 17.40 -3.85 -12.16
CA LEU A 412 15.98 -3.99 -11.86
C LEU A 412 15.54 -3.03 -10.76
N SER A 413 14.35 -2.44 -10.91
CA SER A 413 13.76 -1.58 -9.89
C SER A 413 13.52 -2.33 -8.57
N HIS A 414 13.90 -1.71 -7.44
CA HIS A 414 13.66 -2.26 -6.11
C HIS A 414 12.16 -2.33 -5.74
N GLU A 415 11.26 -1.79 -6.55
CA GLU A 415 9.82 -1.96 -6.33
C GLU A 415 9.39 -3.44 -6.39
N TYR A 416 10.07 -4.27 -7.19
CA TYR A 416 9.78 -5.69 -7.31
C TYR A 416 10.18 -6.52 -6.10
N LEU A 417 10.95 -5.98 -5.15
CA LEU A 417 11.19 -6.60 -3.85
C LEU A 417 9.90 -6.85 -3.06
N ALA A 418 8.84 -6.11 -3.36
CA ALA A 418 7.51 -6.34 -2.78
C ALA A 418 6.94 -7.72 -3.12
N LEU A 419 7.33 -8.33 -4.24
CA LEU A 419 6.92 -9.68 -4.62
C LEU A 419 7.30 -10.72 -3.56
N ILE A 420 8.43 -10.49 -2.84
CA ILE A 420 8.86 -11.38 -1.76
C ILE A 420 7.82 -11.38 -0.63
N ASP A 421 7.32 -10.23 -0.21
CA ASP A 421 6.28 -10.13 0.83
C ASP A 421 4.94 -10.68 0.33
N LEU A 422 4.55 -10.33 -0.90
CA LEU A 422 3.29 -10.73 -1.52
C LEU A 422 3.18 -12.26 -1.69
N ALA A 423 4.28 -12.93 -2.00
CA ALA A 423 4.32 -14.39 -2.16
C ALA A 423 4.00 -15.17 -0.87
N TYR A 424 4.04 -14.53 0.29
CA TYR A 424 3.70 -15.11 1.60
C TYR A 424 2.38 -14.58 2.20
N ASP A 425 1.66 -13.66 1.50
CA ASP A 425 0.37 -13.12 1.93
C ASP A 425 -0.79 -13.58 1.05
N SER A 426 -1.44 -14.67 1.44
CA SER A 426 -2.60 -15.22 0.72
C SER A 426 -3.79 -14.26 0.56
N LYS A 427 -3.83 -13.15 1.31
CA LYS A 427 -4.88 -12.14 1.17
C LYS A 427 -4.63 -11.19 0.00
N GLN A 428 -3.45 -11.22 -0.58
CA GLN A 428 -3.03 -10.36 -1.70
C GLN A 428 -2.71 -11.16 -2.98
N ASN A 429 -3.26 -12.36 -3.14
CA ASN A 429 -3.02 -13.23 -4.29
C ASN A 429 -3.13 -12.47 -5.61
N ARG A 430 -4.21 -11.73 -5.83
CA ARG A 430 -4.41 -10.96 -7.07
C ARG A 430 -3.26 -9.97 -7.34
N LEU A 431 -2.80 -9.26 -6.32
CA LEU A 431 -1.69 -8.33 -6.48
C LEU A 431 -0.38 -9.07 -6.79
N PHE A 432 -0.17 -10.23 -6.17
CA PHE A 432 0.97 -11.11 -6.46
C PHE A 432 0.94 -11.60 -7.91
N GLU A 433 -0.21 -12.13 -8.37
CA GLU A 433 -0.42 -12.56 -9.76
C GLU A 433 -0.11 -11.43 -10.76
N MET A 434 -0.72 -10.27 -10.55
CA MET A 434 -0.58 -9.13 -11.46
C MET A 434 0.83 -8.53 -11.43
N LYS A 435 1.47 -8.46 -10.26
CA LYS A 435 2.84 -7.91 -10.16
C LYS A 435 3.89 -8.88 -10.70
N THR A 436 3.65 -10.20 -10.63
CA THR A 436 4.46 -11.22 -11.29
C THR A 436 4.43 -11.05 -12.82
N LEU A 437 3.23 -10.84 -13.38
CA LEU A 437 3.09 -10.61 -14.81
C LEU A 437 3.66 -9.25 -15.23
N ASP A 438 3.53 -8.22 -14.40
CA ASP A 438 4.14 -6.91 -14.62
C ASP A 438 5.66 -7.04 -14.74
N LEU A 439 6.31 -7.75 -13.83
CA LEU A 439 7.74 -8.04 -13.89
C LEU A 439 8.15 -8.71 -15.21
N LEU A 440 7.43 -9.76 -15.61
CA LEU A 440 7.74 -10.51 -16.82
C LEU A 440 7.47 -9.71 -18.11
N THR A 441 6.41 -8.88 -18.13
CA THR A 441 6.06 -8.12 -19.33
C THR A 441 6.83 -6.81 -19.46
N GLU A 442 7.05 -6.08 -18.36
CA GLU A 442 7.67 -4.76 -18.43
C GLU A 442 9.20 -4.83 -18.32
N GLU A 443 9.75 -5.83 -17.64
CA GLU A 443 11.18 -5.94 -17.37
C GLU A 443 11.87 -7.05 -18.18
N CYS A 444 11.14 -8.12 -18.53
CA CYS A 444 11.68 -9.21 -19.35
C CYS A 444 11.14 -9.23 -20.78
N ASN A 445 10.47 -8.19 -21.24
CA ASN A 445 9.96 -8.01 -22.62
C ASN A 445 9.03 -9.12 -23.12
N TYR A 446 8.41 -9.90 -22.23
CA TYR A 446 7.35 -10.80 -22.66
C TYR A 446 6.08 -10.03 -23.01
N GLN A 447 5.32 -10.56 -23.94
CA GLN A 447 3.92 -10.21 -24.10
C GLN A 447 3.12 -11.08 -23.14
N GLY A 448 2.06 -10.54 -22.53
CA GLY A 448 1.33 -11.33 -21.55
C GLY A 448 0.08 -10.66 -21.02
N LEU A 449 -0.70 -11.47 -20.31
CA LEU A 449 -2.01 -11.10 -19.81
C LEU A 449 -2.30 -11.80 -18.49
N HIS A 450 -2.78 -11.07 -17.49
CA HIS A 450 -3.43 -11.64 -16.33
C HIS A 450 -4.85 -12.09 -16.75
N LEU A 451 -5.16 -13.34 -16.51
CA LEU A 451 -6.45 -13.93 -16.88
C LEU A 451 -7.39 -14.01 -15.67
N GLY A 452 -6.94 -14.61 -14.59
CA GLY A 452 -7.69 -14.75 -13.35
C GLY A 452 -9.09 -15.32 -13.49
N GLY A 453 -9.68 -15.69 -12.37
CA GLY A 453 -11.05 -16.16 -12.34
C GLY A 453 -11.19 -17.68 -12.56
N SER A 454 -12.43 -18.16 -12.57
CA SER A 454 -12.71 -19.59 -12.62
C SER A 454 -12.35 -20.20 -13.97
N ARG A 455 -11.71 -21.38 -13.93
CA ARG A 455 -11.34 -22.19 -15.11
C ARG A 455 -10.39 -21.50 -16.10
N LYS A 456 -9.55 -20.63 -15.61
CA LYS A 456 -8.46 -19.99 -16.36
C LYS A 456 -7.18 -20.06 -15.53
N PRO A 457 -5.98 -20.14 -16.14
CA PRO A 457 -4.74 -19.93 -15.41
C PRO A 457 -4.66 -18.49 -14.88
N ASP A 458 -3.81 -18.22 -13.90
CA ASP A 458 -3.62 -16.87 -13.38
C ASP A 458 -3.13 -15.92 -14.46
N GLY A 459 -2.25 -16.40 -15.35
CA GLY A 459 -1.77 -15.62 -16.46
C GLY A 459 -1.08 -16.43 -17.55
N ILE A 460 -0.81 -15.76 -18.64
CA ILE A 460 0.00 -16.26 -19.73
C ILE A 460 1.03 -15.23 -20.15
N ILE A 461 2.20 -15.70 -20.59
CA ILE A 461 3.17 -14.89 -21.29
C ILE A 461 3.64 -15.60 -22.56
N TYR A 462 4.15 -14.86 -23.52
CA TYR A 462 4.76 -15.41 -24.71
C TYR A 462 5.79 -14.44 -25.32
N THR A 463 6.70 -14.99 -26.11
CA THR A 463 7.61 -14.22 -26.92
C THR A 463 7.47 -14.61 -28.39
N SER A 464 7.59 -13.64 -29.27
CA SER A 464 7.59 -13.81 -30.73
C SER A 464 8.87 -13.26 -31.35
N GLU A 465 9.91 -13.06 -30.56
CA GLU A 465 11.17 -12.48 -31.02
C GLU A 465 11.95 -13.46 -31.90
N ASN A 466 12.25 -13.02 -33.13
CA ASN A 466 13.10 -13.73 -34.09
C ASN A 466 12.75 -15.24 -34.25
N LYS A 467 13.72 -16.12 -33.92
CA LYS A 467 13.57 -17.59 -33.99
C LYS A 467 13.03 -18.21 -32.70
N CYS A 468 12.90 -17.41 -31.63
CA CYS A 468 12.47 -17.90 -30.33
C CYS A 468 10.98 -17.57 -30.10
N LYS A 469 10.08 -18.51 -30.41
CA LYS A 469 8.63 -18.35 -30.28
C LYS A 469 8.07 -19.41 -29.36
N TYR A 470 7.67 -19.00 -28.17
CA TYR A 470 7.02 -19.89 -27.21
C TYR A 470 6.09 -19.15 -26.26
N GLY A 471 5.14 -19.89 -25.68
CA GLY A 471 4.23 -19.41 -24.66
C GLY A 471 4.42 -20.15 -23.34
N VAL A 472 4.06 -19.48 -22.23
CA VAL A 472 4.10 -20.05 -20.88
C VAL A 472 2.76 -19.85 -20.19
N ILE A 473 2.22 -20.93 -19.64
CA ILE A 473 1.03 -20.92 -18.78
C ILE A 473 1.53 -20.73 -17.35
N ILE A 474 1.07 -19.68 -16.68
CA ILE A 474 1.54 -19.30 -15.34
C ILE A 474 0.45 -19.50 -14.30
N ASP A 475 0.85 -20.11 -13.20
CA ASP A 475 0.03 -20.26 -12.00
C ASP A 475 0.84 -19.81 -10.77
N THR A 476 0.34 -18.84 -10.03
CA THR A 476 1.03 -18.23 -8.88
C THR A 476 0.39 -18.65 -7.57
N LYS A 477 1.20 -18.86 -6.54
CA LYS A 477 0.69 -19.36 -5.26
C LYS A 477 1.34 -18.62 -4.08
N ALA A 478 0.55 -17.85 -3.38
CA ALA A 478 0.98 -17.12 -2.17
C ALA A 478 0.64 -17.91 -0.90
N TYR A 479 1.65 -18.55 -0.32
CA TYR A 479 1.50 -19.38 0.89
C TYR A 479 2.53 -19.05 1.95
N SER A 480 2.08 -18.80 3.17
CA SER A 480 2.94 -18.39 4.28
C SER A 480 3.97 -19.43 4.75
N LYS A 481 3.77 -20.70 4.41
CA LYS A 481 4.64 -21.83 4.82
C LYS A 481 5.29 -22.56 3.65
N GLY A 482 5.30 -21.96 2.46
CA GLY A 482 5.75 -22.61 1.23
C GLY A 482 4.65 -23.41 0.52
N TYR A 483 4.91 -23.75 -0.72
CA TYR A 483 3.95 -24.40 -1.62
C TYR A 483 4.38 -25.83 -1.96
N ASN A 484 3.53 -26.81 -1.65
CA ASN A 484 3.81 -28.23 -1.85
C ASN A 484 3.23 -28.81 -3.15
N LEU A 485 2.62 -28.00 -4.00
CA LEU A 485 1.94 -28.40 -5.23
C LEU A 485 1.01 -29.61 -5.03
N PRO A 486 -0.19 -29.43 -4.46
CA PRO A 486 -1.14 -30.54 -4.26
C PRO A 486 -1.57 -31.17 -5.58
N ILE A 487 -1.94 -32.46 -5.55
CA ILE A 487 -2.41 -33.20 -6.73
C ILE A 487 -3.51 -32.45 -7.48
N SER A 488 -4.48 -31.87 -6.77
CA SER A 488 -5.58 -31.10 -7.38
C SER A 488 -5.10 -29.89 -8.19
N GLN A 489 -4.04 -29.23 -7.76
CA GLN A 489 -3.46 -28.10 -8.49
C GLN A 489 -2.60 -28.56 -9.67
N ALA A 490 -1.95 -29.70 -9.54
CA ALA A 490 -1.26 -30.34 -10.66
C ALA A 490 -2.26 -30.79 -11.75
N ASP A 491 -3.41 -31.38 -11.36
CA ASP A 491 -4.49 -31.75 -12.27
C ASP A 491 -5.12 -30.51 -12.94
N GLU A 492 -5.17 -29.39 -12.24
CA GLU A 492 -5.63 -28.11 -12.78
C GLU A 492 -4.68 -27.60 -13.87
N MET A 493 -3.38 -27.65 -13.66
CA MET A 493 -2.38 -27.30 -14.69
C MET A 493 -2.44 -28.27 -15.88
N GLU A 494 -2.58 -29.58 -15.64
CA GLU A 494 -2.78 -30.57 -16.72
C GLU A 494 -4.01 -30.25 -17.56
N ARG A 495 -5.10 -29.77 -16.92
CA ARG A 495 -6.30 -29.32 -17.62
C ARG A 495 -6.01 -28.11 -18.49
N TYR A 496 -5.32 -27.08 -17.97
CA TYR A 496 -4.97 -25.90 -18.75
C TYR A 496 -4.09 -26.23 -19.96
N ILE A 497 -3.09 -27.08 -19.78
CA ILE A 497 -2.25 -27.54 -20.89
C ILE A 497 -3.10 -28.29 -21.93
N GLY A 498 -3.97 -29.21 -21.51
CA GLY A 498 -4.85 -29.95 -22.40
C GLY A 498 -5.87 -29.05 -23.16
N GLU A 499 -6.41 -28.05 -22.50
CA GLU A 499 -7.28 -27.04 -23.10
C GLU A 499 -6.54 -26.23 -24.18
N ASN A 500 -5.29 -25.80 -23.91
CA ASN A 500 -4.47 -25.11 -24.90
C ASN A 500 -4.07 -26.00 -26.07
N GLN A 501 -3.78 -27.28 -25.85
CA GLN A 501 -3.44 -28.25 -26.90
C GLN A 501 -4.63 -28.56 -27.82
N THR A 502 -5.83 -28.70 -27.23
CA THR A 502 -7.03 -29.07 -27.99
C THR A 502 -7.81 -27.89 -28.54
N ARG A 503 -7.72 -26.74 -27.88
CA ARG A 503 -8.44 -25.48 -28.18
C ARG A 503 -9.95 -25.69 -28.41
N ASN A 504 -10.55 -26.60 -27.62
CA ASN A 504 -11.95 -26.98 -27.78
C ASN A 504 -12.89 -26.04 -27.01
N GLU A 505 -13.59 -25.19 -27.73
CA GLU A 505 -14.55 -24.23 -27.19
C GLU A 505 -15.70 -24.86 -26.41
N LYS A 506 -16.07 -26.10 -26.74
CA LYS A 506 -17.14 -26.83 -26.03
C LYS A 506 -16.70 -27.28 -24.64
N VAL A 507 -15.38 -27.47 -24.44
CA VAL A 507 -14.79 -27.85 -23.14
C VAL A 507 -14.61 -26.61 -22.26
N ASN A 508 -14.08 -25.53 -22.83
CA ASN A 508 -13.92 -24.26 -22.13
C ASN A 508 -14.32 -23.07 -23.03
N PRO A 509 -15.54 -22.52 -22.82
CA PRO A 509 -16.04 -21.39 -23.62
C PRO A 509 -15.24 -20.11 -23.44
N ASN A 510 -14.42 -20.00 -22.39
CA ASN A 510 -13.60 -18.81 -22.12
C ASN A 510 -12.49 -18.60 -23.16
N LYS A 511 -12.09 -19.63 -23.89
CA LYS A 511 -11.07 -19.56 -24.96
C LYS A 511 -9.82 -18.79 -24.56
N TRP A 512 -9.40 -18.93 -23.30
CA TRP A 512 -8.28 -18.14 -22.74
C TRP A 512 -6.98 -18.31 -23.56
N TRP A 513 -6.80 -19.43 -24.27
CA TRP A 513 -5.68 -19.71 -25.17
C TRP A 513 -5.61 -18.80 -26.40
N ASP A 514 -6.71 -18.15 -26.79
CA ASP A 514 -6.74 -17.21 -27.92
C ASP A 514 -5.95 -15.92 -27.63
N ASN A 515 -5.54 -15.72 -26.38
CA ASN A 515 -4.69 -14.61 -25.98
C ASN A 515 -3.18 -14.86 -26.25
N PHE A 516 -2.77 -16.06 -26.60
CA PHE A 516 -1.42 -16.28 -27.15
C PHE A 516 -1.31 -15.69 -28.57
N GLY A 517 -0.10 -15.31 -28.98
CA GLY A 517 0.16 -14.89 -30.36
C GLY A 517 -0.14 -16.01 -31.35
N VAL A 518 -0.63 -15.66 -32.54
CA VAL A 518 -1.00 -16.63 -33.59
C VAL A 518 0.12 -17.56 -34.02
N ASP A 519 1.36 -17.11 -33.87
CA ASP A 519 2.56 -17.85 -34.28
C ASP A 519 3.17 -18.74 -33.17
N ILE A 520 2.51 -18.84 -32.02
CA ILE A 520 3.01 -19.59 -30.88
C ILE A 520 2.52 -21.04 -30.95
N ASN A 521 3.45 -21.95 -31.17
CA ASN A 521 3.18 -23.38 -31.29
C ASN A 521 3.91 -24.24 -30.23
N GLU A 522 4.85 -23.66 -29.51
CA GLU A 522 5.59 -24.30 -28.45
C GLU A 522 5.17 -23.72 -27.10
N PHE A 523 4.92 -24.55 -26.11
CA PHE A 523 4.36 -24.13 -24.83
C PHE A 523 5.07 -24.76 -23.66
N TYR A 524 5.11 -24.04 -22.55
CA TYR A 524 5.66 -24.44 -21.26
C TYR A 524 4.67 -24.06 -20.15
N PHE A 525 4.93 -24.56 -18.93
CA PHE A 525 4.18 -24.11 -17.76
C PHE A 525 5.12 -23.69 -16.63
N MET A 526 4.65 -22.79 -15.77
CA MET A 526 5.42 -22.21 -14.68
C MET A 526 4.56 -22.08 -13.43
N PHE A 527 5.04 -22.63 -12.31
CA PHE A 527 4.52 -22.30 -11.00
C PHE A 527 5.43 -21.27 -10.33
N VAL A 528 4.84 -20.20 -9.78
CA VAL A 528 5.58 -19.17 -9.03
C VAL A 528 5.07 -19.11 -7.59
N SER A 529 5.97 -19.20 -6.61
CA SER A 529 5.62 -19.12 -5.19
C SER A 529 6.75 -18.52 -4.36
N GLY A 530 6.50 -18.26 -3.07
CA GLY A 530 7.54 -17.79 -2.13
C GLY A 530 8.71 -18.77 -2.06
N HIS A 531 8.41 -20.04 -1.82
CA HIS A 531 9.34 -21.18 -1.92
C HIS A 531 8.55 -22.48 -2.07
N PHE A 532 9.22 -23.53 -2.50
CA PHE A 532 8.61 -24.85 -2.69
C PHE A 532 9.01 -25.82 -1.59
N VAL A 533 8.08 -26.68 -1.20
CA VAL A 533 8.27 -27.69 -0.14
C VAL A 533 7.65 -29.03 -0.53
N GLY A 534 8.07 -30.11 0.14
CA GLY A 534 7.48 -31.43 -0.06
C GLY A 534 7.76 -32.03 -1.45
N ASN A 535 6.80 -32.75 -2.02
CA ASN A 535 6.98 -33.55 -3.23
C ASN A 535 6.56 -32.82 -4.53
N PHE A 536 6.72 -31.50 -4.58
CA PHE A 536 6.31 -30.69 -5.74
C PHE A 536 7.00 -31.12 -7.04
N LYS A 537 8.28 -31.53 -6.99
CA LYS A 537 9.06 -31.97 -8.16
C LYS A 537 8.39 -33.14 -8.86
N ALA A 538 7.96 -34.16 -8.11
CA ALA A 538 7.29 -35.33 -8.70
C ALA A 538 5.96 -34.94 -9.37
N GLN A 539 5.27 -33.89 -8.89
CA GLN A 539 4.05 -33.38 -9.54
C GLN A 539 4.38 -32.68 -10.86
N ILE A 540 5.44 -31.87 -10.91
CA ILE A 540 5.89 -31.22 -12.16
C ILE A 540 6.30 -32.24 -13.19
N GLU A 541 7.08 -33.27 -12.80
CA GLU A 541 7.48 -34.37 -13.66
C GLU A 541 6.27 -35.18 -14.15
N ARG A 542 5.24 -35.37 -13.30
CA ARG A 542 3.97 -36.02 -13.66
C ARG A 542 3.25 -35.25 -14.75
N ILE A 543 3.07 -33.93 -14.55
CA ILE A 543 2.42 -33.04 -15.53
C ILE A 543 3.15 -33.10 -16.86
N SER A 544 4.49 -32.97 -16.84
CA SER A 544 5.32 -33.01 -18.04
C SER A 544 5.16 -34.33 -18.79
N ARG A 545 5.20 -35.46 -18.10
CA ARG A 545 5.03 -36.78 -18.68
C ARG A 545 3.64 -37.00 -19.29
N ASN A 546 2.59 -36.57 -18.56
CA ASN A 546 1.20 -36.76 -19.00
C ASN A 546 0.83 -35.87 -20.18
N LYS A 547 1.42 -34.69 -20.30
CA LYS A 547 1.07 -33.70 -21.31
C LYS A 547 2.14 -33.46 -22.37
N SER A 548 3.32 -34.06 -22.23
CA SER A 548 4.47 -33.80 -23.11
C SER A 548 4.85 -32.34 -23.22
N VAL A 549 4.72 -31.59 -22.11
CA VAL A 549 5.04 -30.18 -21.99
C VAL A 549 5.94 -29.99 -20.78
N ASN A 550 7.08 -29.36 -20.96
CA ASN A 550 8.00 -29.10 -19.87
C ASN A 550 7.57 -27.88 -19.03
N GLY A 551 7.94 -27.90 -17.75
CA GLY A 551 7.62 -26.84 -16.82
C GLY A 551 8.72 -26.50 -15.84
N VAL A 552 8.43 -25.55 -14.95
CA VAL A 552 9.34 -25.10 -13.91
C VAL A 552 8.61 -24.71 -12.64
N ALA A 553 9.24 -24.97 -11.48
CA ALA A 553 8.95 -24.30 -10.23
C ALA A 553 9.93 -23.14 -10.05
N LEU A 554 9.44 -21.95 -9.83
CA LEU A 554 10.26 -20.75 -9.73
C LEU A 554 9.96 -20.01 -8.43
N ALA A 555 10.88 -20.10 -7.47
CA ALA A 555 10.80 -19.30 -6.26
C ALA A 555 10.85 -17.81 -6.60
N VAL A 556 10.09 -16.97 -5.89
CA VAL A 556 9.97 -15.54 -6.18
C VAL A 556 11.32 -14.82 -6.16
N THR A 557 12.24 -15.24 -5.30
CA THR A 557 13.61 -14.68 -5.26
C THR A 557 14.37 -14.97 -6.55
N ASN A 558 14.28 -16.19 -7.05
CA ASN A 558 14.89 -16.57 -8.33
C ASN A 558 14.20 -15.90 -9.53
N LEU A 559 12.88 -15.67 -9.47
CA LEU A 559 12.17 -14.89 -10.49
C LEU A 559 12.71 -13.46 -10.58
N ILE A 560 12.90 -12.78 -9.44
CA ILE A 560 13.45 -11.42 -9.39
C ILE A 560 14.90 -11.41 -9.91
N LEU A 561 15.72 -12.35 -9.47
CA LEU A 561 17.11 -12.46 -9.93
C LEU A 561 17.22 -12.83 -11.41
N LEU A 562 16.30 -13.63 -11.94
CA LEU A 562 16.20 -13.92 -13.37
C LEU A 562 15.89 -12.65 -14.18
N ALA A 563 14.97 -11.81 -13.70
CA ALA A 563 14.66 -10.53 -14.34
C ALA A 563 15.86 -9.57 -14.29
N GLU A 564 16.60 -9.53 -13.16
CA GLU A 564 17.87 -8.80 -13.08
C GLU A 564 18.89 -9.32 -14.10
N ALA A 565 19.04 -10.63 -14.21
CA ALA A 565 19.97 -11.27 -15.15
C ALA A 565 19.58 -11.00 -16.61
N TYR A 566 18.28 -10.99 -16.93
CA TYR A 566 17.76 -10.63 -18.23
C TYR A 566 18.10 -9.17 -18.57
N LYS A 567 17.82 -8.23 -17.66
CA LYS A 567 18.15 -6.80 -17.84
C LYS A 567 19.65 -6.54 -17.96
N ALA A 568 20.45 -7.33 -17.28
CA ALA A 568 21.92 -7.29 -17.40
C ALA A 568 22.45 -7.94 -18.69
N GLY A 569 21.58 -8.48 -19.54
CA GLY A 569 21.96 -9.16 -20.79
C GLY A 569 22.61 -10.55 -20.60
N ARG A 570 22.56 -11.11 -19.38
CA ARG A 570 23.07 -12.45 -19.08
C ARG A 570 22.13 -13.56 -19.56
N PHE A 571 20.83 -13.27 -19.61
CA PHE A 571 19.79 -14.14 -20.12
C PHE A 571 19.08 -13.51 -21.31
N THR A 572 18.67 -14.34 -22.26
CA THR A 572 17.78 -14.02 -23.38
C THR A 572 16.56 -14.94 -23.30
N HIS A 573 15.52 -14.69 -24.09
CA HIS A 573 14.38 -15.61 -24.18
C HIS A 573 14.80 -17.03 -24.60
N GLU A 574 15.83 -17.16 -25.44
CA GLU A 574 16.36 -18.46 -25.88
C GLU A 574 17.06 -19.20 -24.73
N THR A 575 17.90 -18.51 -23.95
CA THR A 575 18.55 -19.14 -22.78
C THR A 575 17.53 -19.48 -21.70
N ILE A 576 16.55 -18.62 -21.45
CA ILE A 576 15.43 -18.90 -20.53
C ILE A 576 14.69 -20.19 -20.98
N LYS A 577 14.36 -20.29 -22.28
CA LYS A 577 13.71 -21.48 -22.82
C LYS A 577 14.49 -22.76 -22.57
N ASN A 578 15.78 -22.74 -22.84
CA ASN A 578 16.63 -23.93 -22.85
C ASN A 578 17.07 -24.36 -21.44
N GLU A 579 17.23 -23.43 -20.50
CA GLU A 579 17.83 -23.70 -19.20
C GLU A 579 16.80 -23.83 -18.07
N ILE A 580 15.65 -23.16 -18.18
CA ILE A 580 14.72 -23.03 -17.06
C ILE A 580 13.65 -24.12 -17.06
N PHE A 581 13.08 -24.47 -18.21
CA PHE A 581 12.00 -25.45 -18.29
C PHE A 581 12.49 -26.91 -18.27
N ASN A 582 13.07 -27.30 -17.14
CA ASN A 582 13.74 -28.58 -16.93
C ASN A 582 12.96 -29.55 -16.02
N ASN A 583 11.68 -29.29 -15.75
CA ASN A 583 10.78 -30.06 -14.88
C ASN A 583 11.23 -30.15 -13.42
N SER A 584 11.95 -29.13 -12.96
CA SER A 584 12.40 -29.02 -11.58
C SER A 584 12.27 -27.58 -11.06
N GLU A 585 12.73 -27.32 -9.85
CA GLU A 585 12.93 -25.95 -9.38
C GLU A 585 14.16 -25.36 -10.06
N PHE A 586 14.01 -24.15 -10.56
CA PHE A 586 15.12 -23.36 -11.09
C PHE A 586 15.76 -22.54 -9.98
N ILE A 587 17.07 -22.68 -9.84
CA ILE A 587 17.90 -21.92 -8.91
C ILE A 587 18.93 -21.16 -9.73
N LEU A 588 18.98 -19.86 -9.54
CA LEU A 588 19.99 -19.01 -10.15
C LEU A 588 21.17 -18.86 -9.17
N ASP A 589 22.33 -19.36 -9.57
CA ASP A 589 23.58 -19.28 -8.80
C ASP A 589 24.17 -17.85 -8.74
#